data_94c4cf35177c63e80f6fdd5009656b61
#
_entry.id   94c4cf35177c63e80f6fdd5009656b61
#
_cell.length_a   1.000
_cell.length_b   1.000
_cell.length_c   1.000
_cell.angle_alpha   90.00
_cell.angle_beta   90.00
_cell.angle_gamma   90.00
#
_symmetry.space_group_name_H-M   'P 1'
#
loop_
_entity.id
_entity.type
_entity.pdbx_description
1 polymer ?
#
loop_
_entity_poly.entity_id
_entity_poly.type
_entity_poly.pdbx_seq_one_letter_code
_entity_poly.pdbx_strand_id
1 'polypeptide(L)'
;QLGGASTHTKKSSVADGAFEDDVEALSEIRRLFDFLPLNNRDKAPVRPFFDDPARIEESLDTLIPDNPNQPYDMKELILKTVDEADFFEISPDFAKNIVVGFGRMDGQTVGIVANQPTQYAGCLDINASEKAARFIRTCDCYNIPIVLLVDVPGFLPGTDQEFNGIIRRGAKLIYAY
;
A
#
# COMPACT_ATOMS: atom_id res chain seq x y z
N GLN A 1 -15.98 -16.07 16.58
CA GLN A 1 -15.73 -16.38 15.16
C GLN A 1 -16.59 -15.54 14.22
N LEU A 2 -17.67 -14.96 14.68
CA LEU A 2 -18.53 -14.05 13.93
C LEU A 2 -18.19 -12.62 14.36
N GLY A 3 -17.46 -11.89 13.49
CA GLY A 3 -17.00 -10.55 13.80
C GLY A 3 -15.64 -10.52 14.52
N GLY A 4 -15.30 -9.37 15.06
CA GLY A 4 -14.03 -9.12 15.74
C GLY A 4 -12.94 -8.61 14.80
N ALA A 5 -11.97 -7.91 15.39
CA ALA A 5 -10.92 -7.18 14.67
C ALA A 5 -10.13 -8.09 13.68
N SER A 6 -9.64 -9.25 14.15
CA SER A 6 -8.85 -10.15 13.33
C SER A 6 -9.60 -10.75 12.14
N THR A 7 -10.91 -10.95 12.26
CA THR A 7 -11.73 -11.42 11.13
C THR A 7 -11.85 -10.33 10.07
N HIS A 8 -12.10 -9.11 10.49
CA HIS A 8 -12.37 -8.01 9.58
C HIS A 8 -11.11 -7.39 8.98
N THR A 9 -9.98 -7.48 9.66
CA THR A 9 -8.69 -7.00 9.10
C THR A 9 -7.96 -8.04 8.25
N LYS A 10 -8.12 -9.36 8.56
CA LYS A 10 -7.30 -10.41 7.92
C LYS A 10 -8.05 -11.24 6.88
N LYS A 11 -9.38 -11.36 7.02
CA LYS A 11 -10.18 -12.26 6.17
C LYS A 11 -11.15 -11.52 5.26
N SER A 12 -11.98 -10.65 5.82
CA SER A 12 -13.02 -9.96 5.05
C SER A 12 -12.59 -8.62 4.44
N SER A 13 -11.50 -8.04 4.95
CA SER A 13 -11.01 -6.70 4.55
C SER A 13 -12.06 -5.59 4.70
N VAL A 14 -12.99 -5.75 5.64
CA VAL A 14 -13.97 -4.70 5.95
C VAL A 14 -13.33 -3.57 6.76
N ALA A 15 -12.36 -3.91 7.63
CA ALA A 15 -11.60 -2.96 8.41
C ALA A 15 -10.16 -2.87 7.91
N ASP A 16 -9.65 -1.65 7.77
CA ASP A 16 -8.31 -1.36 7.26
C ASP A 16 -7.23 -1.39 8.35
N GLY A 17 -7.63 -1.39 9.63
CA GLY A 17 -6.72 -1.49 10.77
C GLY A 17 -7.41 -2.07 12.01
N ALA A 18 -6.61 -2.56 12.96
CA ALA A 18 -7.03 -2.99 14.27
C ALA A 18 -6.06 -2.43 15.30
N PHE A 19 -6.58 -1.92 16.41
CA PHE A 19 -5.82 -1.22 17.43
C PHE A 19 -6.15 -1.84 18.79
N GLU A 20 -5.26 -1.68 19.76
CA GLU A 20 -5.44 -2.28 21.07
C GLU A 20 -6.52 -1.56 21.90
N ASP A 21 -6.63 -0.24 21.70
CA ASP A 21 -7.62 0.57 22.41
C ASP A 21 -8.13 1.75 21.58
N ASP A 22 -9.10 2.47 22.12
CA ASP A 22 -9.73 3.62 21.46
C ASP A 22 -8.77 4.81 21.32
N VAL A 23 -7.80 4.96 22.21
CA VAL A 23 -6.82 6.07 22.17
C VAL A 23 -5.88 5.89 21.00
N GLU A 24 -5.36 4.67 20.83
CA GLU A 24 -4.53 4.30 19.69
C GLU A 24 -5.32 4.47 18.39
N ALA A 25 -6.54 3.94 18.33
CA ALA A 25 -7.40 4.08 17.16
C ALA A 25 -7.64 5.53 16.75
N LEU A 26 -7.94 6.41 17.71
CA LEU A 26 -8.17 7.83 17.46
C LEU A 26 -6.88 8.55 17.03
N SER A 27 -5.74 8.15 17.56
CA SER A 27 -4.42 8.67 17.16
C SER A 27 -4.12 8.33 15.70
N GLU A 28 -4.33 7.07 15.31
CA GLU A 28 -4.09 6.62 13.94
C GLU A 28 -5.10 7.22 12.94
N ILE A 29 -6.35 7.45 13.34
CA ILE A 29 -7.31 8.20 12.53
C ILE A 29 -6.82 9.63 12.28
N ARG A 30 -6.30 10.31 13.31
CA ARG A 30 -5.72 11.65 13.15
C ARG A 30 -4.51 11.64 12.22
N ARG A 31 -3.65 10.63 12.35
CA ARG A 31 -2.49 10.46 11.48
C ARG A 31 -2.90 10.24 10.03
N LEU A 32 -3.88 9.36 9.78
CA LEU A 32 -4.43 9.17 8.44
C LEU A 32 -5.01 10.46 7.87
N PHE A 33 -5.77 11.19 8.67
CA PHE A 33 -6.43 12.42 8.25
C PHE A 33 -5.43 13.50 7.82
N ASP A 34 -4.20 13.48 8.36
CA ASP A 34 -3.15 14.41 8.02
C ASP A 34 -2.56 14.22 6.61
N PHE A 35 -2.78 13.06 5.99
CA PHE A 35 -2.40 12.79 4.60
C PHE A 35 -3.49 13.23 3.59
N LEU A 36 -4.72 13.45 4.03
CA LEU A 36 -5.86 13.62 3.13
C LEU A 36 -6.27 15.08 3.01
N PRO A 37 -6.79 15.49 1.83
CA PRO A 37 -7.48 16.78 1.72
C PRO A 37 -8.82 16.72 2.47
N LEU A 38 -9.37 17.89 2.81
CA LEU A 38 -10.67 17.99 3.48
C LEU A 38 -11.84 17.59 2.59
N ASN A 39 -11.67 17.66 1.29
CA ASN A 39 -12.64 17.27 0.27
C ASN A 39 -11.95 17.03 -1.08
N ASN A 40 -12.69 16.60 -2.09
CA ASN A 40 -12.17 16.28 -3.42
C ASN A 40 -11.82 17.48 -4.30
N ARG A 41 -11.97 18.71 -3.83
CA ARG A 41 -11.63 19.96 -4.55
C ARG A 41 -10.36 20.58 -4.02
N ASP A 42 -10.00 20.30 -2.79
CA ASP A 42 -8.78 20.76 -2.15
C ASP A 42 -7.62 19.82 -2.46
N LYS A 43 -6.41 20.32 -2.34
CA LYS A 43 -5.20 19.48 -2.36
C LYS A 43 -4.93 18.94 -0.97
N ALA A 44 -4.24 17.80 -0.91
CA ALA A 44 -3.70 17.29 0.34
C ALA A 44 -2.76 18.34 0.99
N PRO A 45 -2.73 18.44 2.32
CA PRO A 45 -1.87 19.41 2.99
C PRO A 45 -0.40 19.11 2.71
N VAL A 46 0.35 20.17 2.36
CA VAL A 46 1.82 20.10 2.27
C VAL A 46 2.39 20.26 3.66
N ARG A 47 3.31 19.37 4.05
CA ARG A 47 3.95 19.39 5.36
C ARG A 47 5.42 19.81 5.23
N PRO A 48 5.98 20.51 6.22
CA PRO A 48 7.43 20.67 6.30
C PRO A 48 8.10 19.30 6.35
N PHE A 49 9.25 19.19 5.73
CA PHE A 49 10.09 18.00 5.76
C PHE A 49 11.53 18.43 6.06
N PHE A 50 12.31 17.50 6.62
CA PHE A 50 13.69 17.79 7.06
C PHE A 50 14.71 17.03 6.22
N ASP A 51 14.28 16.01 5.48
CA ASP A 51 15.15 15.27 4.57
C ASP A 51 15.62 16.16 3.43
N ASP A 52 16.88 16.02 3.05
CA ASP A 52 17.41 16.68 1.84
C ASP A 52 16.75 16.04 0.60
N PRO A 53 16.01 16.80 -0.23
CA PRO A 53 15.38 16.25 -1.44
C PRO A 53 16.40 15.73 -2.46
N ALA A 54 17.67 16.13 -2.36
CA ALA A 54 18.77 15.63 -3.19
C ALA A 54 19.54 14.46 -2.53
N ARG A 55 19.07 13.92 -1.41
CA ARG A 55 19.73 12.80 -0.72
C ARG A 55 19.82 11.58 -1.63
N ILE A 56 20.94 10.89 -1.52
CA ILE A 56 21.19 9.60 -2.16
C ILE A 56 21.21 8.54 -1.07
N GLU A 57 20.37 7.51 -1.23
CA GLU A 57 20.28 6.41 -0.27
C GLU A 57 21.11 5.24 -0.80
N GLU A 58 22.40 5.19 -0.44
CA GLU A 58 23.37 4.19 -0.92
C GLU A 58 22.94 2.75 -0.57
N SER A 59 22.17 2.56 0.51
CA SER A 59 21.73 1.24 0.92
C SER A 59 20.71 0.59 -0.05
N LEU A 60 20.15 1.37 -0.97
CA LEU A 60 19.29 0.85 -2.05
C LEU A 60 20.08 0.03 -3.08
N ASP A 61 21.37 0.30 -3.26
CA ASP A 61 22.22 -0.43 -4.21
C ASP A 61 22.36 -1.93 -3.84
N THR A 62 22.18 -2.27 -2.58
CA THR A 62 22.30 -3.64 -2.06
C THR A 62 21.01 -4.23 -1.50
N LEU A 63 19.90 -3.48 -1.57
CA LEU A 63 18.61 -3.91 -1.05
C LEU A 63 18.05 -5.11 -1.83
N ILE A 64 18.18 -5.07 -3.15
CA ILE A 64 17.74 -6.16 -4.01
C ILE A 64 18.86 -7.20 -4.09
N PRO A 65 18.64 -8.45 -3.62
CA PRO A 65 19.67 -9.46 -3.64
C PRO A 65 20.09 -9.87 -5.06
N ASP A 66 21.37 -10.18 -5.25
CA ASP A 66 21.88 -10.75 -6.51
C ASP A 66 21.26 -12.11 -6.83
N ASN A 67 20.85 -12.85 -5.81
CA ASN A 67 20.18 -14.13 -5.98
C ASN A 67 18.69 -13.91 -6.27
N PRO A 68 18.20 -14.22 -7.49
CA PRO A 68 16.80 -13.99 -7.87
C PRO A 68 15.78 -14.81 -7.07
N ASN A 69 16.23 -15.85 -6.33
CA ASN A 69 15.38 -16.66 -5.46
C ASN A 69 15.29 -16.10 -4.02
N GLN A 70 16.02 -15.06 -3.71
CA GLN A 70 15.99 -14.45 -2.39
C GLN A 70 15.05 -13.22 -2.42
N PRO A 71 13.90 -13.28 -1.73
CA PRO A 71 13.00 -12.14 -1.67
C PRO A 71 13.58 -11.04 -0.77
N TYR A 72 13.16 -9.80 -1.02
CA TYR A 72 13.43 -8.65 -0.17
C TYR A 72 12.12 -8.01 0.30
N ASP A 73 12.18 -7.20 1.35
CA ASP A 73 11.01 -6.49 1.87
C ASP A 73 10.85 -5.15 1.15
N MET A 74 9.81 -5.03 0.33
CA MET A 74 9.50 -3.81 -0.39
C MET A 74 9.20 -2.62 0.55
N LYS A 75 8.79 -2.86 1.77
CA LYS A 75 8.56 -1.80 2.75
C LYS A 75 9.85 -1.08 3.13
N GLU A 76 10.99 -1.77 3.14
CA GLU A 76 12.28 -1.14 3.36
C GLU A 76 12.60 -0.11 2.26
N LEU A 77 12.32 -0.46 1.00
CA LEU A 77 12.48 0.47 -0.13
C LEU A 77 11.55 1.68 0.03
N ILE A 78 10.28 1.44 0.39
CA ILE A 78 9.30 2.52 0.61
C ILE A 78 9.80 3.48 1.68
N LEU A 79 10.21 2.98 2.85
CA LEU A 79 10.69 3.80 3.97
C LEU A 79 11.94 4.62 3.62
N LYS A 80 12.79 4.12 2.73
CA LYS A 80 13.99 4.84 2.25
C LYS A 80 13.69 5.90 1.20
N THR A 81 12.51 5.87 0.58
CA THR A 81 12.15 6.80 -0.50
C THR A 81 11.20 7.91 -0.05
N VAL A 82 10.38 7.67 0.98
CA VAL A 82 9.47 8.69 1.51
C VAL A 82 10.18 9.62 2.49
N ASP A 83 9.64 10.82 2.70
CA ASP A 83 10.15 11.79 3.67
C ASP A 83 10.09 11.19 5.09
N GLU A 84 11.15 11.37 5.87
CA GLU A 84 11.32 10.95 7.28
C GLU A 84 10.97 9.47 7.53
N ALA A 85 11.00 8.62 6.49
CA ALA A 85 10.55 7.24 6.56
C ALA A 85 9.10 7.10 7.09
N ASP A 86 8.26 8.14 6.91
CA ASP A 86 6.88 8.15 7.37
C ASP A 86 5.94 7.54 6.33
N PHE A 87 5.56 6.28 6.56
CA PHE A 87 4.65 5.54 5.72
C PHE A 87 3.44 5.05 6.52
N PHE A 88 2.25 5.40 6.07
CA PHE A 88 0.97 4.94 6.63
C PHE A 88 0.38 3.82 5.78
N GLU A 89 0.61 2.57 6.17
CA GLU A 89 0.09 1.42 5.44
C GLU A 89 -1.41 1.22 5.69
N ILE A 90 -2.15 0.99 4.61
CA ILE A 90 -3.59 0.65 4.65
C ILE A 90 -3.75 -0.86 4.54
N SER A 91 -4.58 -1.46 5.39
CA SER A 91 -4.86 -2.90 5.43
C SER A 91 -3.58 -3.77 5.50
N PRO A 92 -2.66 -3.54 6.45
CA PRO A 92 -1.38 -4.25 6.51
C PRO A 92 -1.54 -5.77 6.72
N ASP A 93 -2.65 -6.20 7.26
CA ASP A 93 -2.92 -7.60 7.57
C ASP A 93 -3.67 -8.37 6.47
N PHE A 94 -4.16 -7.67 5.45
CA PHE A 94 -4.90 -8.26 4.33
C PHE A 94 -4.11 -8.17 3.02
N ALA A 95 -4.18 -9.24 2.20
CA ALA A 95 -3.51 -9.31 0.89
C ALA A 95 -2.08 -8.75 0.96
N LYS A 96 -1.23 -9.39 1.77
CA LYS A 96 0.12 -8.92 2.10
C LYS A 96 1.10 -8.93 0.91
N ASN A 97 0.71 -9.56 -0.20
CA ASN A 97 1.43 -9.58 -1.47
C ASN A 97 1.35 -8.24 -2.23
N ILE A 98 0.50 -7.32 -1.78
CA ILE A 98 0.44 -5.93 -2.23
C ILE A 98 0.46 -4.98 -1.03
N VAL A 99 1.33 -4.00 -1.06
CA VAL A 99 1.42 -2.94 -0.06
C VAL A 99 0.79 -1.69 -0.64
N VAL A 100 -0.13 -1.09 0.10
CA VAL A 100 -0.75 0.19 -0.26
C VAL A 100 -0.76 1.11 0.95
N GLY A 101 -0.54 2.40 0.74
CA GLY A 101 -0.52 3.36 1.83
C GLY A 101 -0.13 4.75 1.39
N PHE A 102 -0.09 5.67 2.35
CA PHE A 102 0.28 7.06 2.13
C PHE A 102 1.67 7.34 2.67
N GLY A 103 2.43 8.11 1.93
CA GLY A 103 3.68 8.72 2.35
C GLY A 103 3.75 10.16 1.88
N ARG A 104 4.89 10.81 2.08
CA ARG A 104 5.15 12.14 1.52
C ARG A 104 6.44 12.13 0.73
N MET A 105 6.48 12.93 -0.32
CA MET A 105 7.66 13.23 -1.09
C MET A 105 7.70 14.74 -1.32
N ASP A 106 8.78 15.39 -0.86
CA ASP A 106 8.90 16.85 -0.89
C ASP A 106 7.73 17.54 -0.16
N GLY A 107 7.32 16.97 0.98
CA GLY A 107 6.22 17.42 1.82
C GLY A 107 4.81 17.14 1.25
N GLN A 108 4.70 16.61 0.04
CA GLN A 108 3.42 16.35 -0.62
C GLN A 108 2.97 14.92 -0.42
N THR A 109 1.70 14.74 -0.10
CA THR A 109 1.12 13.39 0.04
C THR A 109 1.14 12.65 -1.30
N VAL A 110 1.63 11.42 -1.26
CA VAL A 110 1.57 10.45 -2.36
C VAL A 110 0.93 9.15 -1.89
N GLY A 111 0.17 8.51 -2.77
CA GLY A 111 -0.27 7.14 -2.57
C GLY A 111 0.78 6.18 -3.12
N ILE A 112 1.16 5.19 -2.34
CA ILE A 112 2.13 4.16 -2.74
C ILE A 112 1.39 2.86 -2.98
N VAL A 113 1.66 2.23 -4.11
CA VAL A 113 1.18 0.88 -4.46
C VAL A 113 2.40 0.07 -4.86
N ALA A 114 2.67 -1.01 -4.14
CA ALA A 114 3.90 -1.77 -4.31
C ALA A 114 3.65 -3.28 -4.20
N ASN A 115 4.29 -4.07 -5.05
CA ASN A 115 4.31 -5.52 -4.88
C ASN A 115 5.21 -5.90 -3.70
N GLN A 116 4.86 -6.97 -2.96
CA GLN A 116 5.66 -7.47 -1.86
C GLN A 116 6.26 -8.83 -2.21
N PRO A 117 7.55 -8.88 -2.62
CA PRO A 117 8.19 -10.13 -3.05
C PRO A 117 8.26 -11.22 -1.97
N THR A 118 8.24 -10.84 -0.69
CA THR A 118 8.23 -11.80 0.43
C THR A 118 6.94 -12.61 0.52
N GLN A 119 5.87 -12.19 -0.21
CA GLN A 119 4.57 -12.85 -0.22
C GLN A 119 4.22 -13.26 -1.65
N TYR A 120 4.11 -14.55 -1.91
CA TYR A 120 3.80 -15.10 -3.26
C TYR A 120 4.69 -14.54 -4.38
N ALA A 121 5.96 -14.21 -4.07
CA ALA A 121 6.89 -13.55 -4.99
C ALA A 121 6.32 -12.27 -5.64
N GLY A 122 5.44 -11.56 -4.95
CA GLY A 122 4.78 -10.36 -5.48
C GLY A 122 3.65 -10.62 -6.48
N CYS A 123 3.26 -11.89 -6.73
CA CYS A 123 2.14 -12.21 -7.63
C CYS A 123 0.85 -11.52 -7.18
N LEU A 124 0.04 -11.09 -8.15
CA LEU A 124 -1.29 -10.54 -7.89
C LEU A 124 -2.33 -11.65 -7.84
N ASP A 125 -3.00 -11.79 -6.72
CA ASP A 125 -4.21 -12.59 -6.56
C ASP A 125 -5.47 -11.70 -6.59
N ILE A 126 -6.62 -12.32 -6.41
CA ILE A 126 -7.92 -11.62 -6.39
C ILE A 126 -7.92 -10.53 -5.30
N ASN A 127 -7.46 -10.87 -4.10
CA ASN A 127 -7.50 -9.97 -2.96
C ASN A 127 -6.55 -8.79 -3.12
N ALA A 128 -5.33 -9.03 -3.62
CA ALA A 128 -4.36 -7.98 -3.94
C ALA A 128 -4.89 -7.02 -5.01
N SER A 129 -5.52 -7.57 -6.05
CA SER A 129 -6.11 -6.77 -7.13
C SER A 129 -7.23 -5.87 -6.62
N GLU A 130 -8.10 -6.37 -5.75
CA GLU A 130 -9.20 -5.57 -5.18
C GLU A 130 -8.71 -4.53 -4.17
N LYS A 131 -7.74 -4.88 -3.31
CA LYS A 131 -7.11 -3.96 -2.36
C LYS A 131 -6.46 -2.79 -3.08
N ALA A 132 -5.62 -3.08 -4.08
CA ALA A 132 -4.94 -2.06 -4.86
C ALA A 132 -5.93 -1.19 -5.66
N ALA A 133 -6.90 -1.79 -6.35
CA ALA A 133 -7.90 -1.05 -7.12
C ALA A 133 -8.73 -0.09 -6.25
N ARG A 134 -9.13 -0.52 -5.06
CA ARG A 134 -9.85 0.33 -4.09
C ARG A 134 -8.98 1.52 -3.66
N PHE A 135 -7.73 1.27 -3.32
CA PHE A 135 -6.80 2.32 -2.88
C PHE A 135 -6.51 3.33 -3.99
N ILE A 136 -6.23 2.87 -5.21
CA ILE A 136 -5.97 3.74 -6.37
C ILE A 136 -7.17 4.66 -6.64
N ARG A 137 -8.39 4.12 -6.63
CA ARG A 137 -9.60 4.90 -6.79
C ARG A 137 -9.81 5.94 -5.68
N THR A 138 -9.41 5.62 -4.46
CA THR A 138 -9.44 6.57 -3.34
C THR A 138 -8.45 7.71 -3.60
N CYS A 139 -7.23 7.41 -4.03
CA CYS A 139 -6.23 8.42 -4.41
C CYS A 139 -6.75 9.31 -5.54
N ASP A 140 -7.33 8.72 -6.59
CA ASP A 140 -7.92 9.46 -7.72
C ASP A 140 -9.04 10.41 -7.26
N CYS A 141 -9.94 9.95 -6.39
CA CYS A 141 -11.01 10.78 -5.83
C CYS A 141 -10.49 12.02 -5.10
N TYR A 142 -9.31 11.94 -4.49
CA TYR A 142 -8.70 13.02 -3.71
C TYR A 142 -7.56 13.73 -4.45
N ASN A 143 -7.34 13.44 -5.72
CA ASN A 143 -6.25 14.00 -6.53
C ASN A 143 -4.86 13.78 -5.89
N ILE A 144 -4.67 12.64 -5.23
CA ILE A 144 -3.39 12.23 -4.65
C ILE A 144 -2.60 11.47 -5.72
N PRO A 145 -1.40 11.94 -6.09
CA PRO A 145 -0.56 11.25 -7.07
C PRO A 145 -0.12 9.89 -6.55
N ILE A 146 0.04 8.93 -7.46
CA ILE A 146 0.39 7.55 -7.14
C ILE A 146 1.82 7.26 -7.57
N VAL A 147 2.60 6.71 -6.65
CA VAL A 147 3.92 6.10 -6.90
C VAL A 147 3.73 4.59 -6.94
N LEU A 148 4.08 3.99 -8.07
CA LEU A 148 3.95 2.56 -8.29
C LEU A 148 5.33 1.91 -8.27
N LEU A 149 5.56 0.97 -7.34
CA LEU A 149 6.77 0.17 -7.26
C LEU A 149 6.44 -1.25 -7.74
N VAL A 150 6.88 -1.57 -8.95
CA VAL A 150 6.48 -2.81 -9.64
C VAL A 150 7.57 -3.85 -9.53
N ASP A 151 7.26 -4.96 -8.85
CA ASP A 151 8.05 -6.18 -8.86
C ASP A 151 7.08 -7.37 -8.82
N VAL A 152 6.62 -7.79 -9.99
CA VAL A 152 5.55 -8.78 -10.13
C VAL A 152 5.83 -9.71 -11.30
N PRO A 153 5.85 -11.04 -11.08
CA PRO A 153 5.97 -12.01 -12.17
C PRO A 153 4.66 -12.14 -12.97
N GLY A 154 3.52 -11.81 -12.36
CA GLY A 154 2.21 -11.89 -13.00
C GLY A 154 1.08 -12.14 -12.01
N PHE A 155 -0.06 -12.60 -12.52
CA PHE A 155 -1.16 -13.05 -11.68
C PHE A 155 -0.89 -14.44 -11.11
N LEU A 156 -1.38 -14.68 -9.87
CA LEU A 156 -1.24 -15.96 -9.21
C LEU A 156 -2.04 -17.04 -9.96
N PRO A 157 -1.41 -18.12 -10.45
CA PRO A 157 -2.12 -19.20 -11.13
C PRO A 157 -2.85 -20.10 -10.12
N GLY A 158 -3.85 -20.80 -10.59
CA GLY A 158 -4.55 -21.83 -9.82
C GLY A 158 -6.05 -21.82 -10.04
N THR A 159 -6.66 -23.00 -9.90
CA THR A 159 -8.11 -23.20 -10.11
C THR A 159 -8.96 -22.35 -9.20
N ASP A 160 -8.51 -22.11 -7.96
CA ASP A 160 -9.21 -21.23 -7.03
C ASP A 160 -9.28 -19.79 -7.55
N GLN A 161 -8.16 -19.27 -8.07
CA GLN A 161 -8.10 -17.93 -8.66
C GLN A 161 -8.94 -17.84 -9.93
N GLU A 162 -8.86 -18.83 -10.81
CA GLU A 162 -9.62 -18.87 -12.06
C GLU A 162 -11.13 -18.96 -11.79
N PHE A 163 -11.56 -19.87 -10.93
CA PHE A 163 -13.00 -20.08 -10.65
C PHE A 163 -13.62 -18.90 -9.89
N ASN A 164 -12.84 -18.21 -9.05
CA ASN A 164 -13.28 -17.01 -8.35
C ASN A 164 -13.11 -15.72 -9.18
N GLY A 165 -12.68 -15.83 -10.43
CA GLY A 165 -12.71 -14.75 -11.42
C GLY A 165 -11.55 -13.77 -11.34
N ILE A 166 -10.31 -14.26 -11.21
CA ILE A 166 -9.09 -13.43 -11.22
C ILE A 166 -9.04 -12.46 -12.39
N ILE A 167 -9.47 -12.88 -13.59
CA ILE A 167 -9.46 -12.02 -14.78
C ILE A 167 -10.36 -10.81 -14.58
N ARG A 168 -11.58 -11.01 -14.11
CA ARG A 168 -12.55 -9.95 -13.85
C ARG A 168 -12.11 -9.04 -12.70
N ARG A 169 -11.50 -9.62 -11.66
CA ARG A 169 -11.03 -8.89 -10.48
C ARG A 169 -9.75 -8.11 -10.79
N GLY A 170 -8.84 -8.74 -11.54
CA GLY A 170 -7.64 -8.07 -12.05
C GLY A 170 -7.95 -6.92 -13.01
N ALA A 171 -8.99 -7.05 -13.82
CA ALA A 171 -9.45 -5.99 -14.70
C ALA A 171 -9.87 -4.72 -13.94
N LYS A 172 -10.37 -4.83 -12.71
CA LYS A 172 -10.67 -3.66 -11.85
C LYS A 172 -9.41 -2.86 -11.54
N LEU A 173 -8.28 -3.53 -11.32
CA LEU A 173 -7.00 -2.88 -11.07
C LEU A 173 -6.52 -2.11 -12.31
N ILE A 174 -6.58 -2.75 -13.47
CA ILE A 174 -6.23 -2.11 -14.74
C ILE A 174 -7.12 -0.90 -15.02
N TYR A 175 -8.42 -1.05 -14.78
CA TYR A 175 -9.37 0.06 -14.96
C TYR A 175 -9.13 1.21 -13.99
N ALA A 176 -8.71 0.92 -12.75
CA ALA A 176 -8.42 1.96 -11.76
C ALA A 176 -7.22 2.84 -12.16
N TYR A 177 -6.22 2.24 -12.82
CA TYR A 177 -5.07 2.99 -13.37
C TYR A 177 -5.48 3.86 -14.57
#